data_4d28715986a47565c6ec5eb096d3c2cb
#
_entry.id   4d28715986a47565c6ec5eb096d3c2cb
#
_cell.length_a   1.000
_cell.length_b   1.000
_cell.length_c   1.000
_cell.angle_alpha   90.00
_cell.angle_beta   90.00
_cell.angle_gamma   90.00
#
_symmetry.space_group_name_H-M   'P 1'
#
loop_
_entity.id
_entity.type
_entity.pdbx_description
1 polymer ?
#
loop_
_entity_poly.entity_id
_entity_poly.type
_entity_poly.pdbx_seq_one_letter_code
_entity_poly.pdbx_strand_id
1 'polypeptide(L)'
;MIMFKKRYTLKITFLLLLTVSLGACKKDGGINIFSLDEDVTLGLQVDQEIKNNPQEYPLLDTIQYATAYSHLNRIRNTVLNSGKLNYANRFTWKCRIIKNDNVINAFCAPGGNIYVYTGLIKLLDNEAQFAGVIGHEMAHADQRHSTEQLTVKYGIDFLIAAVLGSNPNNIAQIAAGLASGLGELAYSRKMEYEADKYAVIYLYPTTYDAASLGDFFVKMQSQSSPPEFLSTHPSDENRLTKINSEFQSLGGVHGEKYADRYQQFKNSLP
;
A
#
# COMPACT_ATOMS: atom_id res chain seq x y z
N MET A 1 -46.75 -35.79 -39.74
CA MET A 1 -45.58 -36.39 -39.02
C MET A 1 -44.40 -35.49 -39.23
N ILE A 2 -44.12 -34.62 -38.26
CA ILE A 2 -42.86 -33.89 -38.01
C ILE A 2 -43.14 -32.94 -36.84
N MET A 3 -42.74 -33.33 -35.66
CA MET A 3 -42.49 -32.42 -34.54
C MET A 3 -41.34 -33.02 -33.71
N PHE A 4 -40.50 -32.18 -33.18
CA PHE A 4 -39.39 -32.34 -32.27
C PHE A 4 -38.00 -32.01 -32.86
N LYS A 5 -37.67 -30.70 -32.73
CA LYS A 5 -36.27 -30.26 -32.45
C LYS A 5 -36.26 -28.77 -32.06
N LYS A 6 -36.57 -28.46 -30.82
CA LYS A 6 -36.26 -27.14 -30.24
C LYS A 6 -36.34 -27.23 -28.73
N ARG A 7 -35.25 -27.64 -28.05
CA ARG A 7 -35.18 -27.51 -26.57
C ARG A 7 -33.81 -27.79 -25.91
N TYR A 8 -32.70 -27.52 -26.59
CA TYR A 8 -31.38 -27.73 -25.90
C TYR A 8 -30.41 -26.55 -25.95
N THR A 9 -30.75 -25.42 -26.52
CA THR A 9 -29.84 -24.26 -26.63
C THR A 9 -29.94 -23.22 -25.52
N LEU A 10 -30.90 -23.36 -24.58
CA LEU A 10 -31.11 -22.34 -23.53
C LEU A 10 -30.51 -22.66 -22.17
N LYS A 11 -29.94 -23.85 -21.98
CA LYS A 11 -29.37 -24.25 -20.69
C LYS A 11 -27.86 -24.09 -20.56
N ILE A 12 -27.14 -23.86 -21.65
CA ILE A 12 -25.68 -23.73 -21.64
C ILE A 12 -25.24 -22.29 -21.38
N THR A 13 -26.05 -21.29 -21.74
CA THR A 13 -25.71 -19.87 -21.55
C THR A 13 -25.87 -19.41 -20.08
N PHE A 14 -26.59 -20.14 -19.24
CA PHE A 14 -26.76 -19.79 -17.83
C PHE A 14 -25.68 -20.38 -16.90
N LEU A 15 -24.93 -21.35 -17.37
CA LEU A 15 -23.87 -22.00 -16.57
C LEU A 15 -22.49 -21.31 -16.69
N LEU A 16 -22.31 -20.47 -17.71
CA LEU A 16 -21.04 -19.72 -17.89
C LEU A 16 -20.97 -18.41 -17.11
N LEU A 17 -22.10 -17.91 -16.62
CA LEU A 17 -22.17 -16.67 -15.80
C LEU A 17 -21.92 -16.92 -14.32
N LEU A 18 -21.87 -18.17 -13.87
CA LEU A 18 -21.71 -18.49 -12.44
C LEU A 18 -20.25 -18.75 -12.01
N THR A 19 -19.30 -18.79 -12.94
CA THR A 19 -17.90 -19.07 -12.63
C THR A 19 -17.03 -17.84 -12.41
N VAL A 20 -17.56 -16.63 -12.66
CA VAL A 20 -16.80 -15.37 -12.45
C VAL A 20 -16.90 -14.85 -11.01
N SER A 21 -17.79 -15.41 -10.18
CA SER A 21 -18.09 -14.83 -8.86
C SER A 21 -17.27 -15.37 -7.67
N LEU A 22 -16.33 -16.29 -7.88
CA LEU A 22 -15.61 -16.94 -6.75
C LEU A 22 -14.25 -16.29 -6.41
N GLY A 23 -13.78 -15.31 -7.19
CA GLY A 23 -12.51 -14.62 -6.96
C GLY A 23 -12.61 -13.26 -6.28
N ALA A 24 -13.82 -12.67 -6.20
CA ALA A 24 -14.01 -11.27 -5.79
C ALA A 24 -14.21 -11.06 -4.28
N CYS A 25 -14.40 -12.12 -3.50
CA CYS A 25 -14.61 -12.00 -2.05
C CYS A 25 -13.33 -12.37 -1.30
N LYS A 26 -12.75 -11.41 -0.56
CA LYS A 26 -11.77 -11.72 0.48
C LYS A 26 -12.42 -12.51 1.61
N LYS A 27 -11.63 -13.33 2.30
CA LYS A 27 -12.02 -14.14 3.46
C LYS A 27 -12.70 -13.32 4.57
N ASP A 28 -12.48 -12.01 4.59
CA ASP A 28 -12.98 -11.06 5.60
C ASP A 28 -14.09 -10.11 5.08
N GLY A 29 -14.69 -10.40 3.92
CA GLY A 29 -15.88 -9.70 3.43
C GLY A 29 -15.67 -8.43 2.62
N GLY A 30 -14.41 -8.06 2.28
CA GLY A 30 -14.11 -6.98 1.33
C GLY A 30 -14.34 -7.43 -0.11
N ILE A 31 -14.95 -6.57 -0.93
CA ILE A 31 -15.13 -6.83 -2.36
C ILE A 31 -14.05 -6.05 -3.12
N ASN A 32 -13.21 -6.77 -3.87
CA ASN A 32 -12.25 -6.18 -4.78
C ASN A 32 -12.45 -6.78 -6.17
N ILE A 33 -12.88 -5.96 -7.11
CA ILE A 33 -13.17 -6.42 -8.48
C ILE A 33 -11.93 -6.43 -9.39
N PHE A 34 -10.84 -5.78 -8.97
CA PHE A 34 -9.62 -5.76 -9.73
C PHE A 34 -8.87 -7.10 -9.62
N SER A 35 -8.33 -7.59 -10.72
CA SER A 35 -7.34 -8.67 -10.75
C SER A 35 -5.98 -8.17 -10.28
N LEU A 36 -5.03 -9.08 -10.02
CA LEU A 36 -3.66 -8.70 -9.66
C LEU A 36 -2.92 -7.99 -10.81
N ASP A 37 -3.21 -8.37 -12.05
CA ASP A 37 -2.60 -7.73 -13.23
C ASP A 37 -3.14 -6.32 -13.44
N GLU A 38 -4.41 -6.08 -13.08
CA GLU A 38 -5.00 -4.75 -13.06
C GLU A 38 -4.43 -3.88 -11.95
N ASP A 39 -4.14 -4.43 -10.76
CA ASP A 39 -3.43 -3.70 -9.70
C ASP A 39 -2.06 -3.22 -10.22
N VAL A 40 -1.30 -4.09 -10.88
CA VAL A 40 0.01 -3.73 -11.44
C VAL A 40 -0.13 -2.66 -12.52
N THR A 41 -1.08 -2.84 -13.45
CA THR A 41 -1.32 -1.89 -14.54
C THR A 41 -1.74 -0.53 -14.03
N LEU A 42 -2.68 -0.49 -13.09
CA LEU A 42 -3.15 0.75 -12.46
C LEU A 42 -2.00 1.44 -11.71
N GLY A 43 -1.19 0.69 -10.97
CA GLY A 43 -0.04 1.23 -10.26
C GLY A 43 1.03 1.83 -11.17
N LEU A 44 1.27 1.23 -12.35
CA LEU A 44 2.18 1.79 -13.36
C LEU A 44 1.65 3.09 -13.95
N GLN A 45 0.33 3.19 -14.19
CA GLN A 45 -0.29 4.41 -14.66
C GLN A 45 -0.24 5.52 -13.60
N VAL A 46 -0.50 5.20 -12.33
CA VAL A 46 -0.35 6.14 -11.21
C VAL A 46 1.10 6.62 -11.09
N ASP A 47 2.10 5.72 -11.19
CA ASP A 47 3.54 6.12 -11.18
C ASP A 47 3.86 7.07 -12.35
N GLN A 48 3.21 6.92 -13.50
CA GLN A 48 3.38 7.83 -14.62
C GLN A 48 2.74 9.19 -14.36
N GLU A 49 1.51 9.23 -13.82
CA GLU A 49 0.83 10.49 -13.46
C GLU A 49 1.62 11.28 -12.41
N ILE A 50 2.15 10.61 -11.38
CA ILE A 50 3.01 11.24 -10.36
C ILE A 50 4.26 11.86 -11.00
N LYS A 51 4.91 11.17 -11.95
CA LYS A 51 6.08 11.70 -12.66
C LYS A 51 5.74 12.89 -13.57
N ASN A 52 4.54 12.88 -14.12
CA ASN A 52 4.07 13.96 -14.99
C ASN A 52 3.68 15.23 -14.19
N ASN A 53 3.58 15.12 -12.86
CA ASN A 53 3.24 16.24 -11.98
C ASN A 53 4.38 16.58 -10.98
N PRO A 54 5.55 17.02 -11.46
CA PRO A 54 6.73 17.29 -10.61
C PRO A 54 6.56 18.51 -9.69
N GLN A 55 5.54 19.34 -9.88
CA GLN A 55 5.25 20.45 -8.99
C GLN A 55 4.59 19.98 -7.69
N GLU A 56 3.70 18.99 -7.78
CA GLU A 56 3.03 18.38 -6.64
C GLU A 56 3.90 17.27 -6.03
N TYR A 57 4.54 16.47 -6.88
CA TYR A 57 5.39 15.35 -6.49
C TYR A 57 6.85 15.52 -6.98
N PRO A 58 7.63 16.41 -6.39
CA PRO A 58 9.04 16.61 -6.78
C PRO A 58 9.88 15.40 -6.36
N LEU A 59 9.93 14.37 -7.22
CA LEU A 59 10.69 13.15 -6.97
C LEU A 59 12.19 13.42 -6.96
N LEU A 60 12.91 12.91 -5.96
CA LEU A 60 14.35 12.91 -5.96
C LEU A 60 14.90 12.03 -7.09
N ASP A 61 15.87 12.54 -7.83
CA ASP A 61 16.55 11.78 -8.89
C ASP A 61 17.34 10.61 -8.30
N THR A 62 17.16 9.42 -8.86
CA THR A 62 17.73 8.17 -8.33
C THR A 62 19.25 8.06 -8.52
N ILE A 63 19.82 8.81 -9.48
CA ILE A 63 21.26 8.84 -9.74
C ILE A 63 21.91 9.87 -8.81
N GLN A 64 21.37 11.09 -8.77
CA GLN A 64 21.86 12.17 -7.93
C GLN A 64 21.83 11.80 -6.43
N TYR A 65 20.75 11.12 -5.99
CA TYR A 65 20.54 10.71 -4.60
C TYR A 65 20.71 9.20 -4.40
N ALA A 66 21.66 8.59 -5.12
CA ALA A 66 21.87 7.13 -5.11
C ALA A 66 22.08 6.56 -3.70
N THR A 67 22.76 7.30 -2.82
CA THR A 67 22.98 6.89 -1.42
C THR A 67 21.64 6.81 -0.65
N ALA A 68 20.77 7.81 -0.78
CA ALA A 68 19.45 7.81 -0.15
C ALA A 68 18.60 6.62 -0.65
N TYR A 69 18.60 6.40 -1.96
CA TYR A 69 17.90 5.26 -2.55
C TYR A 69 18.51 3.89 -2.17
N SER A 70 19.82 3.82 -1.92
CA SER A 70 20.46 2.61 -1.41
C SER A 70 19.92 2.25 -0.02
N HIS A 71 19.80 3.22 0.89
CA HIS A 71 19.19 3.01 2.20
C HIS A 71 17.72 2.59 2.08
N LEU A 72 16.92 3.35 1.34
CA LEU A 72 15.49 3.05 1.13
C LEU A 72 15.27 1.66 0.55
N ASN A 73 16.01 1.31 -0.50
CA ASN A 73 15.89 0.01 -1.16
C ASN A 73 16.34 -1.15 -0.25
N ARG A 74 17.36 -0.95 0.57
CA ARG A 74 17.80 -1.95 1.55
C ARG A 74 16.70 -2.22 2.57
N ILE A 75 16.07 -1.17 3.12
CA ILE A 75 14.98 -1.31 4.09
C ILE A 75 13.81 -2.06 3.45
N ARG A 76 13.33 -1.62 2.28
CA ARG A 76 12.28 -2.31 1.51
C ARG A 76 12.64 -3.78 1.26
N ASN A 77 13.86 -4.06 0.80
CA ASN A 77 14.28 -5.42 0.49
C ASN A 77 14.33 -6.30 1.74
N THR A 78 14.69 -5.76 2.90
CA THR A 78 14.65 -6.51 4.16
C THR A 78 13.22 -6.92 4.50
N VAL A 79 12.25 -6.01 4.35
CA VAL A 79 10.82 -6.33 4.53
C VAL A 79 10.36 -7.36 3.49
N LEU A 80 10.68 -7.14 2.22
CA LEU A 80 10.28 -8.02 1.11
C LEU A 80 10.82 -9.44 1.28
N ASN A 81 12.06 -9.56 1.75
CA ASN A 81 12.74 -10.84 1.96
C ASN A 81 12.33 -11.54 3.27
N SER A 82 11.39 -11.00 4.02
CA SER A 82 10.83 -11.65 5.21
C SER A 82 10.13 -12.99 4.90
N GLY A 83 9.75 -13.20 3.64
CA GLY A 83 9.01 -14.38 3.18
C GLY A 83 7.55 -14.40 3.62
N LYS A 84 7.01 -13.26 4.08
CA LYS A 84 5.65 -13.14 4.64
C LYS A 84 4.66 -12.44 3.72
N LEU A 85 5.11 -11.79 2.64
CA LEU A 85 4.23 -11.11 1.69
C LEU A 85 3.60 -12.12 0.72
N ASN A 86 2.29 -11.95 0.46
CA ASN A 86 1.53 -12.80 -0.47
C ASN A 86 1.95 -12.57 -1.93
N TYR A 87 2.23 -11.33 -2.28
CA TYR A 87 2.50 -10.92 -3.66
C TYR A 87 3.95 -10.44 -3.87
N ALA A 88 4.91 -10.95 -3.07
CA ALA A 88 6.33 -10.60 -3.15
C ALA A 88 6.90 -10.65 -4.58
N ASN A 89 6.50 -11.67 -5.36
CA ASN A 89 6.99 -11.91 -6.73
C ASN A 89 6.01 -11.41 -7.83
N ARG A 90 4.91 -10.77 -7.45
CA ARG A 90 3.89 -10.31 -8.40
C ARG A 90 3.89 -8.80 -8.58
N PHE A 91 4.18 -8.06 -7.51
CA PHE A 91 4.18 -6.60 -7.50
C PHE A 91 5.59 -6.03 -7.74
N THR A 92 5.65 -4.78 -8.18
CA THR A 92 6.92 -4.14 -8.56
C THR A 92 7.78 -3.72 -7.36
N TRP A 93 7.15 -3.49 -6.21
CA TRP A 93 7.79 -3.07 -4.95
C TRP A 93 8.79 -1.92 -5.11
N LYS A 94 8.37 -0.88 -5.82
CA LYS A 94 9.22 0.25 -6.13
C LYS A 94 9.02 1.36 -5.12
N CYS A 95 10.11 1.88 -4.54
CA CYS A 95 10.06 3.00 -3.63
C CYS A 95 10.62 4.28 -4.27
N ARG A 96 9.98 5.42 -3.99
CA ARG A 96 10.40 6.75 -4.43
C ARG A 96 10.38 7.73 -3.28
N ILE A 97 11.27 8.75 -3.34
CA ILE A 97 11.33 9.82 -2.35
C ILE A 97 10.79 11.08 -2.99
N ILE A 98 9.80 11.71 -2.34
CA ILE A 98 9.25 13.02 -2.71
C ILE A 98 9.93 14.07 -1.84
N LYS A 99 10.51 15.11 -2.48
CA LYS A 99 11.14 16.20 -1.76
C LYS A 99 10.09 17.19 -1.24
N ASN A 100 9.66 17.00 -0.02
CA ASN A 100 8.89 18.00 0.72
C ASN A 100 9.10 17.78 2.22
N ASP A 101 9.90 18.63 2.84
CA ASP A 101 10.26 18.51 4.27
C ASP A 101 9.09 18.90 5.21
N ASN A 102 8.09 19.61 4.70
CA ASN A 102 6.94 20.04 5.47
C ASN A 102 5.82 18.99 5.51
N VAL A 103 5.89 17.99 4.64
CA VAL A 103 4.90 16.91 4.57
C VAL A 103 5.43 15.67 5.28
N ILE A 104 4.73 15.27 6.34
CA ILE A 104 5.02 14.05 7.10
C ILE A 104 4.02 13.00 6.61
N ASN A 105 4.36 12.33 5.50
CA ASN A 105 3.49 11.34 4.88
C ASN A 105 4.28 10.28 4.11
N ALA A 106 3.63 9.13 3.91
CA ALA A 106 3.97 8.09 2.94
C ALA A 106 2.67 7.52 2.39
N PHE A 107 2.70 6.94 1.21
CA PHE A 107 1.54 6.27 0.64
C PHE A 107 1.94 5.18 -0.35
N CYS A 108 1.05 4.23 -0.57
CA CYS A 108 1.23 3.16 -1.52
C CYS A 108 0.16 3.19 -2.61
N ALA A 109 0.59 3.15 -3.87
CA ALA A 109 -0.28 2.90 -5.01
C ALA A 109 -0.45 1.38 -5.25
N PRO A 110 -1.52 0.95 -5.94
CA PRO A 110 -1.69 -0.45 -6.32
C PRO A 110 -0.43 -1.05 -6.95
N GLY A 111 -0.24 -2.36 -6.85
CA GLY A 111 0.92 -3.04 -7.45
C GLY A 111 2.26 -2.76 -6.78
N GLY A 112 2.28 -2.12 -5.58
CA GLY A 112 3.47 -1.99 -4.74
C GLY A 112 4.39 -0.81 -5.05
N ASN A 113 3.87 0.29 -5.62
CA ASN A 113 4.62 1.53 -5.78
C ASN A 113 4.45 2.39 -4.52
N ILE A 114 5.54 2.61 -3.78
CA ILE A 114 5.56 3.29 -2.48
C ILE A 114 6.26 4.64 -2.62
N TYR A 115 5.67 5.66 -2.03
CA TYR A 115 6.17 7.03 -2.04
C TYR A 115 6.34 7.52 -0.61
N VAL A 116 7.49 8.14 -0.32
CA VAL A 116 7.83 8.64 1.01
C VAL A 116 8.30 10.06 0.92
N TYR A 117 7.76 10.94 1.72
CA TYR A 117 8.19 12.33 1.80
C TYR A 117 9.44 12.49 2.65
N THR A 118 10.32 13.42 2.26
CA THR A 118 11.54 13.73 3.02
C THR A 118 11.22 14.19 4.44
N GLY A 119 10.09 14.88 4.67
CA GLY A 119 9.66 15.30 6.00
C GLY A 119 9.44 14.11 6.95
N LEU A 120 8.83 13.03 6.48
CA LEU A 120 8.67 11.81 7.26
C LEU A 120 10.03 11.17 7.58
N ILE A 121 10.92 11.03 6.57
CA ILE A 121 12.24 10.44 6.79
C ILE A 121 13.04 11.26 7.82
N LYS A 122 13.02 12.60 7.72
CA LYS A 122 13.76 13.48 8.62
C LYS A 122 13.20 13.49 10.06
N LEU A 123 11.89 13.24 10.22
CA LEU A 123 11.22 13.24 11.52
C LEU A 123 11.60 12.02 12.39
N LEU A 124 11.73 10.84 11.79
CA LEU A 124 11.92 9.59 12.54
C LEU A 124 13.31 9.49 13.19
N ASP A 125 13.42 8.70 14.27
CA ASP A 125 14.62 8.60 15.09
C ASP A 125 15.55 7.47 14.68
N ASN A 126 14.97 6.38 14.15
CA ASN A 126 15.71 5.17 13.84
C ASN A 126 15.13 4.40 12.66
N GLU A 127 15.93 3.49 12.13
CA GLU A 127 15.58 2.75 10.93
C GLU A 127 14.43 1.76 11.14
N ALA A 128 14.26 1.22 12.35
CA ALA A 128 13.18 0.28 12.64
C ALA A 128 11.81 0.99 12.61
N GLN A 129 11.70 2.24 13.10
CA GLN A 129 10.49 3.05 12.93
C GLN A 129 10.16 3.23 11.45
N PHE A 130 11.15 3.60 10.64
CA PHE A 130 10.96 3.79 9.21
C PHE A 130 10.63 2.47 8.50
N ALA A 131 11.28 1.37 8.87
CA ALA A 131 10.95 0.03 8.36
C ALA A 131 9.50 -0.36 8.74
N GLY A 132 9.02 0.07 9.92
CA GLY A 132 7.62 -0.07 10.33
C GLY A 132 6.67 0.61 9.35
N VAL A 133 6.95 1.87 8.99
CA VAL A 133 6.14 2.61 8.00
C VAL A 133 6.20 1.92 6.64
N ILE A 134 7.39 1.55 6.16
CA ILE A 134 7.53 0.84 4.87
C ILE A 134 6.78 -0.49 4.91
N GLY A 135 6.84 -1.24 6.00
CA GLY A 135 6.08 -2.48 6.18
C GLY A 135 4.57 -2.26 6.15
N HIS A 136 4.09 -1.17 6.75
CA HIS A 136 2.70 -0.74 6.75
C HIS A 136 2.21 -0.39 5.32
N GLU A 137 2.97 0.40 4.57
CA GLU A 137 2.66 0.71 3.18
C GLU A 137 2.69 -0.54 2.29
N MET A 138 3.68 -1.42 2.50
CA MET A 138 3.74 -2.70 1.82
C MET A 138 2.54 -3.60 2.16
N ALA A 139 2.04 -3.54 3.40
CA ALA A 139 0.86 -4.28 3.80
C ALA A 139 -0.41 -3.75 3.11
N HIS A 140 -0.57 -2.43 2.96
CA HIS A 140 -1.67 -1.87 2.17
C HIS A 140 -1.69 -2.41 0.74
N ALA A 141 -0.53 -2.48 0.07
CA ALA A 141 -0.43 -3.07 -1.27
C ALA A 141 -0.68 -4.57 -1.27
N ASP A 142 -0.03 -5.32 -0.37
CA ASP A 142 -0.10 -6.78 -0.31
C ASP A 142 -1.50 -7.28 0.08
N GLN A 143 -2.25 -6.52 0.89
CA GLN A 143 -3.65 -6.78 1.20
C GLN A 143 -4.61 -6.13 0.19
N ARG A 144 -4.10 -5.38 -0.81
CA ARG A 144 -4.84 -4.77 -1.91
C ARG A 144 -5.88 -3.73 -1.46
N HIS A 145 -5.57 -3.01 -0.37
CA HIS A 145 -6.49 -2.05 0.25
C HIS A 145 -6.84 -0.89 -0.69
N SER A 146 -5.88 -0.42 -1.53
CA SER A 146 -6.12 0.69 -2.46
C SER A 146 -7.21 0.37 -3.48
N THR A 147 -7.18 -0.82 -4.11
CA THR A 147 -8.19 -1.22 -5.10
C THR A 147 -9.50 -1.67 -4.46
N GLU A 148 -9.46 -2.21 -3.24
CA GLU A 148 -10.67 -2.43 -2.44
C GLU A 148 -11.35 -1.10 -2.10
N GLN A 149 -10.59 -0.09 -1.67
CA GLN A 149 -11.11 1.25 -1.39
C GLN A 149 -11.68 1.93 -2.64
N LEU A 150 -11.04 1.76 -3.81
CA LEU A 150 -11.61 2.22 -5.08
C LEU A 150 -12.96 1.55 -5.38
N THR A 151 -13.09 0.25 -5.07
CA THR A 151 -14.35 -0.47 -5.25
C THR A 151 -15.47 0.12 -4.38
N VAL A 152 -15.15 0.51 -3.16
CA VAL A 152 -16.08 1.20 -2.26
C VAL A 152 -16.42 2.61 -2.78
N LYS A 153 -15.38 3.38 -3.20
CA LYS A 153 -15.53 4.79 -3.60
C LYS A 153 -16.34 4.96 -4.89
N TYR A 154 -16.07 4.16 -5.90
CA TYR A 154 -16.69 4.31 -7.23
C TYR A 154 -17.89 3.39 -7.45
N GLY A 155 -18.06 2.36 -6.63
CA GLY A 155 -19.11 1.35 -6.80
C GLY A 155 -18.75 0.28 -7.84
N ILE A 156 -19.32 -0.89 -7.66
CA ILE A 156 -19.02 -2.09 -8.45
C ILE A 156 -19.43 -1.89 -9.92
N ASP A 157 -20.61 -1.35 -10.17
CA ASP A 157 -21.14 -1.21 -11.54
C ASP A 157 -20.29 -0.28 -12.41
N PHE A 158 -19.85 0.86 -11.85
CA PHE A 158 -18.95 1.78 -12.55
C PHE A 158 -17.62 1.11 -12.88
N LEU A 159 -17.00 0.42 -11.92
CA LEU A 159 -15.71 -0.21 -12.11
C LEU A 159 -15.79 -1.41 -13.06
N ILE A 160 -16.87 -2.20 -13.02
CA ILE A 160 -17.09 -3.25 -14.00
C ILE A 160 -17.15 -2.65 -15.41
N ALA A 161 -17.87 -1.54 -15.59
CA ALA A 161 -17.92 -0.85 -16.88
C ALA A 161 -16.55 -0.27 -17.29
N ALA A 162 -15.74 0.19 -16.34
CA ALA A 162 -14.41 0.71 -16.60
C ALA A 162 -13.40 -0.38 -16.95
N VAL A 163 -13.41 -1.51 -16.21
CA VAL A 163 -12.46 -2.62 -16.35
C VAL A 163 -12.81 -3.51 -17.55
N LEU A 164 -14.10 -3.87 -17.72
CA LEU A 164 -14.56 -4.71 -18.82
C LEU A 164 -14.93 -3.91 -20.09
N GLY A 165 -15.05 -2.59 -19.97
CA GLY A 165 -15.36 -1.70 -21.08
C GLY A 165 -14.18 -1.60 -22.07
N SER A 166 -14.51 -1.45 -23.36
CA SER A 166 -13.53 -1.31 -24.44
C SER A 166 -12.82 0.05 -24.48
N ASN A 167 -13.05 0.94 -23.50
CA ASN A 167 -12.49 2.27 -23.49
C ASN A 167 -11.25 2.34 -22.55
N PRO A 168 -10.01 2.35 -23.11
CA PRO A 168 -8.79 2.42 -22.32
C PRO A 168 -8.66 3.71 -21.49
N ASN A 169 -9.41 4.76 -21.84
CA ASN A 169 -9.39 6.02 -21.12
C ASN A 169 -10.02 5.90 -19.70
N ASN A 170 -10.87 4.91 -19.45
CA ASN A 170 -11.50 4.74 -18.15
C ASN A 170 -10.48 4.42 -17.05
N ILE A 171 -9.55 3.49 -17.32
CA ILE A 171 -8.48 3.14 -16.38
C ILE A 171 -7.51 4.32 -16.19
N ALA A 172 -7.18 5.05 -17.26
CA ALA A 172 -6.35 6.25 -17.17
C ALA A 172 -7.01 7.35 -16.32
N GLN A 173 -8.33 7.55 -16.43
CA GLN A 173 -9.07 8.50 -15.58
C GLN A 173 -9.06 8.08 -14.11
N ILE A 174 -9.21 6.79 -13.81
CA ILE A 174 -9.09 6.25 -12.44
C ILE A 174 -7.67 6.49 -11.92
N ALA A 175 -6.64 6.24 -12.74
CA ALA A 175 -5.24 6.46 -12.36
C ALA A 175 -4.94 7.92 -12.07
N ALA A 176 -5.41 8.85 -12.92
CA ALA A 176 -5.25 10.28 -12.71
C ALA A 176 -5.98 10.76 -11.45
N GLY A 177 -7.23 10.31 -11.26
CA GLY A 177 -8.01 10.60 -10.06
C GLY A 177 -7.41 10.00 -8.79
N LEU A 178 -6.76 8.84 -8.89
CA LEU A 178 -6.05 8.23 -7.78
C LEU A 178 -4.75 8.99 -7.49
N ALA A 179 -3.96 9.35 -8.51
CA ALA A 179 -2.72 10.09 -8.34
C ALA A 179 -2.95 11.46 -7.66
N SER A 180 -3.97 12.20 -8.09
CA SER A 180 -4.32 13.49 -7.47
C SER A 180 -4.95 13.36 -6.07
N GLY A 181 -5.46 12.20 -5.70
CA GLY A 181 -6.14 11.95 -4.42
C GLY A 181 -5.41 10.96 -3.49
N LEU A 182 -4.17 10.56 -3.80
CA LEU A 182 -3.43 9.61 -2.97
C LEU A 182 -3.14 10.17 -1.56
N GLY A 183 -2.92 11.48 -1.45
CA GLY A 183 -2.79 12.17 -0.16
C GLY A 183 -4.13 12.36 0.60
N GLU A 184 -5.27 12.04 -0.03
CA GLU A 184 -6.62 12.25 0.55
C GLU A 184 -7.39 10.93 0.73
N LEU A 185 -6.87 9.81 0.21
CA LEU A 185 -7.53 8.51 0.26
C LEU A 185 -7.38 7.91 1.67
N ALA A 186 -8.30 8.24 2.56
CA ALA A 186 -8.33 7.67 3.90
C ALA A 186 -8.79 6.22 3.88
N TYR A 187 -8.01 5.33 4.48
CA TYR A 187 -8.37 3.94 4.66
C TYR A 187 -9.37 3.74 5.81
N SER A 188 -10.15 2.67 5.76
CA SER A 188 -11.00 2.32 6.89
C SER A 188 -10.16 1.84 8.08
N ARG A 189 -10.67 2.01 9.31
CA ARG A 189 -9.98 1.52 10.52
C ARG A 189 -9.64 0.03 10.45
N LYS A 190 -10.51 -0.76 9.81
CA LYS A 190 -10.26 -2.20 9.61
C LYS A 190 -9.02 -2.44 8.75
N MET A 191 -8.89 -1.70 7.64
CA MET A 191 -7.72 -1.77 6.76
C MET A 191 -6.44 -1.31 7.46
N GLU A 192 -6.54 -0.27 8.31
CA GLU A 192 -5.42 0.20 9.11
C GLU A 192 -4.94 -0.85 10.12
N TYR A 193 -5.86 -1.49 10.85
CA TYR A 193 -5.50 -2.58 11.77
C TYR A 193 -4.90 -3.78 11.04
N GLU A 194 -5.38 -4.08 9.85
CA GLU A 194 -4.82 -5.15 9.02
C GLU A 194 -3.42 -4.79 8.53
N ALA A 195 -3.20 -3.56 8.07
CA ALA A 195 -1.89 -3.08 7.64
C ALA A 195 -0.88 -3.06 8.80
N ASP A 196 -1.26 -2.60 9.99
CA ASP A 196 -0.43 -2.63 11.19
C ASP A 196 -0.04 -4.06 11.57
N LYS A 197 -1.02 -4.96 11.60
CA LYS A 197 -0.79 -6.37 11.89
C LYS A 197 0.22 -6.99 10.93
N TYR A 198 0.01 -6.81 9.62
CA TYR A 198 0.92 -7.38 8.63
C TYR A 198 2.29 -6.71 8.64
N ALA A 199 2.39 -5.41 8.93
CA ALA A 199 3.68 -4.75 9.11
C ALA A 199 4.50 -5.41 10.22
N VAL A 200 3.90 -5.70 11.37
CA VAL A 200 4.54 -6.43 12.48
C VAL A 200 4.94 -7.84 12.03
N ILE A 201 4.06 -8.58 11.35
CA ILE A 201 4.33 -9.93 10.82
C ILE A 201 5.51 -9.93 9.82
N TYR A 202 5.60 -8.90 8.96
CA TYR A 202 6.68 -8.79 7.98
C TYR A 202 8.03 -8.46 8.64
N LEU A 203 8.01 -7.60 9.66
CA LEU A 203 9.23 -7.18 10.34
C LEU A 203 9.77 -8.21 11.33
N TYR A 204 8.90 -8.96 12.00
CA TYR A 204 9.28 -9.85 13.09
C TYR A 204 10.37 -10.88 12.73
N PRO A 205 10.37 -11.53 11.54
CA PRO A 205 11.45 -12.45 11.16
C PRO A 205 12.70 -11.74 10.63
N THR A 206 12.74 -10.42 10.61
CA THR A 206 13.89 -9.62 10.15
C THR A 206 14.79 -9.22 11.32
N THR A 207 15.84 -8.46 11.03
CA THR A 207 16.70 -7.90 12.08
C THR A 207 16.12 -6.65 12.75
N TYR A 208 15.02 -6.09 12.23
CA TYR A 208 14.39 -4.90 12.80
C TYR A 208 13.56 -5.21 14.04
N ASP A 209 13.54 -4.26 14.97
CA ASP A 209 12.57 -4.27 16.07
C ASP A 209 11.15 -3.97 15.55
N ALA A 210 10.33 -5.01 15.42
CA ALA A 210 8.98 -4.89 14.91
C ALA A 210 8.05 -4.07 15.83
N ALA A 211 8.37 -3.93 17.12
CA ALA A 211 7.63 -3.06 18.05
C ALA A 211 7.80 -1.57 17.72
N SER A 212 8.85 -1.19 16.98
CA SER A 212 9.12 0.21 16.61
C SER A 212 8.07 0.84 15.70
N LEU A 213 7.17 0.05 15.09
CA LEU A 213 5.94 0.60 14.47
C LEU A 213 5.07 1.31 15.50
N GLY A 214 4.96 0.78 16.73
CA GLY A 214 4.27 1.45 17.84
C GLY A 214 4.96 2.77 18.23
N ASP A 215 6.29 2.78 18.33
CA ASP A 215 7.07 4.00 18.61
C ASP A 215 6.81 5.10 17.56
N PHE A 216 6.65 4.72 16.29
CA PHE A 216 6.25 5.64 15.20
C PHE A 216 4.91 6.33 15.51
N PHE A 217 3.87 5.57 15.90
CA PHE A 217 2.57 6.17 16.22
C PHE A 217 2.62 7.07 17.44
N VAL A 218 3.37 6.70 18.48
CA VAL A 218 3.59 7.59 19.65
C VAL A 218 4.22 8.91 19.18
N LYS A 219 5.20 8.86 18.30
CA LYS A 219 5.84 10.05 17.74
C LYS A 219 4.89 10.90 16.89
N MET A 220 4.01 10.30 16.10
CA MET A 220 2.99 11.02 15.34
C MET A 220 2.02 11.75 16.23
N GLN A 221 1.57 11.12 17.31
CA GLN A 221 0.64 11.73 18.28
C GLN A 221 1.27 12.86 19.11
N SER A 222 2.59 12.87 19.26
CA SER A 222 3.32 13.91 19.99
C SER A 222 3.55 15.20 19.20
N GLN A 223 3.19 15.25 17.91
CA GLN A 223 3.35 16.45 17.09
C GLN A 223 2.35 17.54 17.50
N SER A 224 2.78 18.79 17.41
CA SER A 224 1.96 19.97 17.77
C SER A 224 0.73 20.16 16.87
N SER A 225 0.79 19.65 15.65
CA SER A 225 -0.34 19.55 14.72
C SER A 225 -0.38 18.12 14.12
N PRO A 226 -1.58 17.57 13.86
CA PRO A 226 -1.68 16.24 13.27
C PRO A 226 -0.93 16.16 11.94
N PRO A 227 0.05 15.26 11.78
CA PRO A 227 0.71 15.03 10.51
C PRO A 227 -0.28 14.57 9.43
N GLU A 228 0.03 14.89 8.16
CA GLU A 228 -0.79 14.49 7.01
C GLU A 228 -0.99 12.96 6.95
N PHE A 229 0.01 12.20 7.37
CA PHE A 229 -0.08 10.74 7.51
C PHE A 229 -1.33 10.30 8.28
N LEU A 230 -1.70 11.00 9.36
CA LEU A 230 -2.89 10.65 10.14
C LEU A 230 -4.22 11.00 9.46
N SER A 231 -4.20 11.82 8.41
CA SER A 231 -5.37 12.12 7.58
C SER A 231 -5.70 10.97 6.62
N THR A 232 -4.68 10.34 6.05
CA THR A 232 -4.81 9.18 5.16
C THR A 232 -4.85 7.86 5.92
N HIS A 233 -4.17 7.79 7.08
CA HIS A 233 -4.09 6.64 7.98
C HIS A 233 -4.67 6.98 9.36
N PRO A 234 -6.00 7.01 9.51
CA PRO A 234 -6.63 7.45 10.74
C PRO A 234 -6.13 6.67 11.96
N SER A 235 -5.64 7.42 12.96
CA SER A 235 -5.19 6.85 14.22
C SER A 235 -6.34 6.80 15.21
N ASP A 236 -6.41 5.72 15.98
CA ASP A 236 -7.15 5.63 17.21
C ASP A 236 -6.28 4.99 18.31
N GLU A 237 -6.73 5.11 19.56
CA GLU A 237 -6.02 4.55 20.71
C GLU A 237 -5.84 3.03 20.69
N ASN A 238 -6.63 2.32 19.86
CA ASN A 238 -6.55 0.87 19.75
C ASN A 238 -5.40 0.40 18.84
N ARG A 239 -4.87 1.25 17.92
CA ARG A 239 -3.79 0.85 17.00
C ARG A 239 -2.55 0.40 17.77
N LEU A 240 -2.08 1.20 18.75
CA LEU A 240 -0.94 0.84 19.60
C LEU A 240 -1.15 -0.47 20.34
N THR A 241 -2.34 -0.64 20.93
CA THR A 241 -2.69 -1.87 21.67
C THR A 241 -2.65 -3.09 20.74
N LYS A 242 -3.17 -2.98 19.51
CA LYS A 242 -3.20 -4.08 18.53
C LYS A 242 -1.81 -4.41 18.00
N ILE A 243 -0.98 -3.40 17.70
CA ILE A 243 0.42 -3.57 17.30
C ILE A 243 1.18 -4.36 18.37
N ASN A 244 1.05 -3.92 19.63
CA ASN A 244 1.69 -4.57 20.77
C ASN A 244 1.20 -6.01 20.98
N SER A 245 -0.12 -6.22 20.87
CA SER A 245 -0.72 -7.55 20.99
C SER A 245 -0.22 -8.50 19.90
N GLU A 246 -0.12 -8.05 18.66
CA GLU A 246 0.43 -8.86 17.57
C GLU A 246 1.91 -9.16 17.78
N PHE A 247 2.72 -8.17 18.18
CA PHE A 247 4.14 -8.36 18.51
C PHE A 247 4.33 -9.40 19.61
N GLN A 248 3.56 -9.32 20.70
CA GLN A 248 3.60 -10.30 21.78
C GLN A 248 3.15 -11.69 21.32
N SER A 249 2.15 -11.79 20.44
CA SER A 249 1.65 -13.07 19.92
C SER A 249 2.71 -13.82 19.10
N LEU A 250 3.65 -13.09 18.48
CA LEU A 250 4.77 -13.64 17.72
C LEU A 250 5.98 -14.04 18.61
N GLY A 251 5.91 -13.75 19.92
CA GLY A 251 6.95 -14.08 20.90
C GLY A 251 7.57 -12.88 21.60
N GLY A 252 7.29 -11.64 21.18
CA GLY A 252 7.71 -10.42 21.86
C GLY A 252 9.23 -10.17 21.86
N VAL A 253 9.98 -10.72 20.91
CA VAL A 253 11.43 -10.57 20.85
C VAL A 253 11.79 -9.31 20.08
N HIS A 254 12.46 -8.37 20.75
CA HIS A 254 12.95 -7.15 20.15
C HIS A 254 14.15 -7.38 19.24
N GLY A 255 14.15 -6.68 18.10
CA GLY A 255 15.27 -6.61 17.18
C GLY A 255 16.06 -5.31 17.34
N GLU A 256 16.79 -4.94 16.29
CA GLU A 256 17.68 -3.78 16.25
C GLU A 256 16.94 -2.53 15.76
N LYS A 257 17.30 -1.37 16.33
CA LYS A 257 16.73 -0.06 15.91
C LYS A 257 17.57 0.65 14.85
N TYR A 258 18.87 0.42 14.77
CA TYR A 258 19.81 0.98 13.78
C TYR A 258 19.77 2.51 13.68
N ALA A 259 19.84 3.23 14.79
CA ALA A 259 19.75 4.70 14.82
C ALA A 259 20.88 5.39 14.02
N ASP A 260 22.15 4.93 14.20
CA ASP A 260 23.30 5.52 13.50
C ASP A 260 23.21 5.37 11.98
N ARG A 261 22.79 4.18 11.53
CA ARG A 261 22.58 3.90 10.10
C ARG A 261 21.44 4.74 9.53
N TYR A 262 20.42 5.00 10.32
CA TYR A 262 19.32 5.88 9.93
C TYR A 262 19.76 7.35 9.83
N GLN A 263 20.65 7.80 10.72
CA GLN A 263 21.23 9.14 10.61
C GLN A 263 22.04 9.31 9.31
N GLN A 264 22.77 8.28 8.86
CA GLN A 264 23.43 8.30 7.55
C GLN A 264 22.43 8.43 6.40
N PHE A 265 21.27 7.76 6.49
CA PHE A 265 20.18 7.92 5.51
C PHE A 265 19.69 9.37 5.49
N LYS A 266 19.36 9.95 6.65
CA LYS A 266 18.93 11.35 6.74
C LYS A 266 19.94 12.32 6.15
N ASN A 267 21.23 12.13 6.42
CA ASN A 267 22.31 12.97 5.92
C ASN A 267 22.53 12.85 4.40
N SER A 268 22.00 11.83 3.75
CA SER A 268 22.06 11.64 2.29
C SER A 268 20.91 12.32 1.53
N LEU A 269 19.98 12.96 2.23
CA LEU A 269 18.87 13.72 1.67
C LEU A 269 19.30 15.19 1.43
N PRO A 270 18.60 15.89 0.51
CA PRO A 270 18.83 17.32 0.30
C PRO A 270 18.29 18.19 1.44
#